data_2e5db6ccabc4725c1a06750bf5488bc0
#
_entry.id   2e5db6ccabc4725c1a06750bf5488bc0
#
_cell.length_a   1.000
_cell.length_b   1.000
_cell.length_c   1.000
_cell.angle_alpha   90.00
_cell.angle_beta   90.00
_cell.angle_gamma   90.00
#
_symmetry.space_group_name_H-M   'P 1'
#
loop_
_entity.id
_entity.type
_entity.pdbx_description
1 polymer ?
#
loop_
_entity_poly.entity_id
_entity_poly.type
_entity_poly.pdbx_seq_one_letter_code
_entity_poly.pdbx_strand_id
1 'polypeptide(L)'
;MNKLNFEVTINAQKGNETWEHFVLKHVAKYWLFHNKNCRLIATEVFMNNSSIKGFPTKQIADAVGLQYKGQKFDGTFREKLVYVVEAKASKQDYMNGFNVSGHYNFVITPKDLLEEVPKGIGWLEVDLDGLKNGMKIDECIEQKQRVSKRELGYSIHKIERNIGRRATNEALFDSGIFKK
;
A
#
# COMPACT_ATOMS: atom_id res chain seq x y z
N MET A 1 24.49 4.59 0.73
CA MET A 1 23.04 4.41 0.75
C MET A 1 22.53 4.92 2.08
N ASN A 2 21.85 6.06 2.08
CA ASN A 2 21.40 6.71 3.29
C ASN A 2 20.38 5.81 4.01
N LYS A 3 20.65 5.55 5.31
CA LYS A 3 19.60 5.11 6.23
C LYS A 3 18.47 6.12 6.07
N LEU A 4 17.38 5.73 5.41
CA LEU A 4 16.12 6.45 5.52
C LEU A 4 15.86 6.50 7.03
N ASN A 5 15.92 7.71 7.58
CA ASN A 5 15.68 7.91 8.99
C ASN A 5 14.24 7.53 9.28
N PHE A 6 14.01 6.26 9.61
CA PHE A 6 12.73 5.75 10.09
C PHE A 6 12.27 6.54 11.33
N GLU A 7 13.23 7.07 12.11
CA GLU A 7 12.96 7.93 13.28
C GLU A 7 12.22 9.23 12.94
N VAL A 8 12.46 9.83 11.77
CA VAL A 8 11.75 11.07 11.36
C VAL A 8 10.29 10.78 11.00
N THR A 9 10.01 9.58 10.50
CA THR A 9 8.66 9.15 10.09
C THR A 9 7.80 8.76 11.30
N ILE A 10 8.39 8.24 12.38
CA ILE A 10 7.70 7.83 13.60
C ILE A 10 7.01 9.01 14.31
N ASN A 11 7.53 10.23 14.18
CA ASN A 11 6.98 11.42 14.83
C ASN A 11 5.92 12.16 14.00
N ALA A 12 5.61 11.71 12.80
CA ALA A 12 4.66 12.37 11.89
C ALA A 12 3.25 11.75 11.92
N GLN A 13 2.88 11.07 13.02
CA GLN A 13 1.55 10.50 13.19
C GLN A 13 0.46 11.57 13.03
N LYS A 14 -0.42 11.40 12.04
CA LYS A 14 -1.54 12.32 11.76
C LYS A 14 -2.83 11.79 12.39
N GLY A 15 -3.41 12.56 13.30
CA GLY A 15 -4.77 12.32 13.82
C GLY A 15 -4.87 11.11 14.76
N ASN A 16 -6.00 10.38 14.67
CA ASN A 16 -6.31 9.22 15.54
C ASN A 16 -5.76 7.88 15.02
N GLU A 17 -4.81 7.92 14.09
CA GLU A 17 -4.19 6.71 13.56
C GLU A 17 -3.22 6.10 14.57
N THR A 18 -3.26 4.77 14.77
CA THR A 18 -2.30 4.09 15.64
C THR A 18 -0.91 4.05 14.99
N TRP A 19 0.13 3.98 15.80
CA TRP A 19 1.51 3.87 15.31
C TRP A 19 1.69 2.63 14.42
N GLU A 20 1.11 1.50 14.80
CA GLU A 20 1.18 0.25 14.04
C GLU A 20 0.58 0.42 12.63
N HIS A 21 -0.61 0.99 12.54
CA HIS A 21 -1.26 1.21 11.25
C HIS A 21 -0.46 2.15 10.35
N PHE A 22 0.05 3.24 10.94
CA PHE A 22 0.93 4.17 10.24
C PHE A 22 2.19 3.48 9.70
N VAL A 23 2.90 2.70 10.54
CA VAL A 23 4.11 1.98 10.14
C VAL A 23 3.81 0.96 9.05
N LEU A 24 2.74 0.17 9.18
CA LEU A 24 2.35 -0.81 8.17
C LEU A 24 2.13 -0.18 6.79
N LYS A 25 1.50 1.00 6.71
CA LYS A 25 1.34 1.73 5.43
C LYS A 25 2.70 2.10 4.81
N HIS A 26 3.66 2.52 5.62
CA HIS A 26 5.00 2.89 5.14
C HIS A 26 5.82 1.67 4.72
N VAL A 27 5.72 0.58 5.47
CA VAL A 27 6.31 -0.71 5.11
C VAL A 27 5.70 -1.22 3.80
N ALA A 28 4.38 -1.06 3.59
CA ALA A 28 3.72 -1.40 2.34
C ALA A 28 4.27 -0.57 1.16
N LYS A 29 4.50 0.74 1.32
CA LYS A 29 5.15 1.58 0.27
C LYS A 29 6.54 1.06 -0.07
N TYR A 30 7.36 0.78 0.95
CA TYR A 30 8.70 0.22 0.78
C TYR A 30 8.65 -1.09 -0.02
N TRP A 31 7.79 -2.02 0.38
CA TRP A 31 7.63 -3.31 -0.28
C TRP A 31 7.13 -3.19 -1.72
N LEU A 32 6.18 -2.30 -1.99
CA LEU A 32 5.69 -2.01 -3.36
C LEU A 32 6.83 -1.49 -4.25
N PHE A 33 7.70 -0.66 -3.72
CA PHE A 33 8.85 -0.13 -4.46
C PHE A 33 9.89 -1.22 -4.73
N HIS A 34 10.38 -1.88 -3.68
CA HIS A 34 11.53 -2.79 -3.77
C HIS A 34 11.15 -4.18 -4.31
N ASN A 35 10.02 -4.75 -3.88
CA ASN A 35 9.64 -6.12 -4.21
C ASN A 35 8.71 -6.21 -5.42
N LYS A 36 7.91 -5.16 -5.72
CA LYS A 36 7.00 -5.14 -6.88
C LYS A 36 7.44 -4.19 -7.99
N ASN A 37 8.52 -3.46 -7.81
CA ASN A 37 9.04 -2.49 -8.80
C ASN A 37 7.95 -1.50 -9.25
N CYS A 38 7.10 -1.07 -8.32
CA CYS A 38 6.13 -0.03 -8.60
C CYS A 38 6.84 1.32 -8.75
N ARG A 39 6.56 2.04 -9.84
CA ARG A 39 7.18 3.34 -10.13
C ARG A 39 6.38 4.52 -9.59
N LEU A 40 5.10 4.33 -9.37
CA LEU A 40 4.21 5.33 -8.80
C LEU A 40 3.53 4.70 -7.59
N ILE A 41 3.72 5.29 -6.41
CA ILE A 41 3.23 4.76 -5.13
C ILE A 41 2.72 5.91 -4.28
N ALA A 42 1.59 5.70 -3.60
CA ALA A 42 1.07 6.63 -2.60
C ALA A 42 0.26 5.90 -1.54
N THR A 43 0.07 6.56 -0.39
CA THR A 43 -0.85 6.12 0.66
C THR A 43 -2.20 6.83 0.55
N GLU A 44 -3.24 6.27 1.19
CA GLU A 44 -4.59 6.86 1.27
C GLU A 44 -5.14 7.29 -0.09
N VAL A 45 -5.09 6.38 -1.06
CA VAL A 45 -5.51 6.63 -2.44
C VAL A 45 -7.00 6.35 -2.61
N PHE A 46 -7.73 7.31 -3.17
CA PHE A 46 -9.13 7.09 -3.57
C PHE A 46 -9.23 6.10 -4.72
N MET A 47 -9.88 4.96 -4.44
CA MET A 47 -10.20 3.92 -5.40
C MET A 47 -11.67 4.02 -5.79
N ASN A 48 -11.95 4.18 -7.08
CA ASN A 48 -13.32 4.27 -7.58
C ASN A 48 -13.82 2.88 -7.96
N ASN A 49 -14.65 2.29 -7.12
CA ASN A 49 -15.42 1.09 -7.47
C ASN A 49 -16.82 1.49 -7.96
N SER A 50 -16.91 1.91 -9.23
CA SER A 50 -18.21 2.32 -9.82
C SER A 50 -19.07 1.16 -10.33
N SER A 51 -18.61 -0.10 -10.22
CA SER A 51 -19.26 -1.23 -10.91
C SER A 51 -19.75 -2.39 -10.04
N ILE A 52 -19.60 -2.34 -8.73
CA ILE A 52 -20.12 -3.40 -7.85
C ILE A 52 -21.33 -2.87 -7.09
N LYS A 53 -22.54 -3.29 -7.47
CA LYS A 53 -23.79 -3.02 -6.74
C LYS A 53 -23.62 -3.45 -5.28
N GLY A 54 -23.78 -2.52 -4.33
CA GLY A 54 -23.71 -2.80 -2.89
C GLY A 54 -22.41 -2.44 -2.19
N PHE A 55 -21.36 -2.01 -2.90
CA PHE A 55 -20.14 -1.50 -2.29
C PHE A 55 -20.10 0.03 -2.26
N PRO A 56 -19.48 0.65 -1.23
CA PRO A 56 -19.38 2.09 -1.16
C PRO A 56 -18.67 2.65 -2.41
N THR A 57 -19.21 3.70 -2.97
CA THR A 57 -18.73 4.34 -4.22
C THR A 57 -17.37 5.01 -4.10
N LYS A 58 -16.87 5.17 -2.88
CA LYS A 58 -15.55 5.74 -2.58
C LYS A 58 -14.88 4.89 -1.52
N GLN A 59 -13.84 4.18 -1.90
CA GLN A 59 -12.95 3.50 -0.96
C GLN A 59 -11.59 4.17 -0.99
N ILE A 60 -10.99 4.33 0.17
CA ILE A 60 -9.61 4.78 0.32
C ILE A 60 -8.78 3.53 0.58
N ALA A 61 -7.75 3.30 -0.24
CA ALA A 61 -6.79 2.23 -0.02
C ALA A 61 -5.57 2.75 0.73
N ASP A 62 -5.08 1.98 1.70
CA ASP A 62 -3.99 2.39 2.58
C ASP A 62 -2.67 2.59 1.84
N ALA A 63 -2.31 1.69 0.92
CA ALA A 63 -1.19 1.89 0.01
C ALA A 63 -1.52 1.33 -1.39
N VAL A 64 -1.17 2.09 -2.42
CA VAL A 64 -1.37 1.69 -3.82
C VAL A 64 -0.10 1.91 -4.61
N GLY A 65 0.27 0.91 -5.39
CA GLY A 65 1.41 0.97 -6.31
C GLY A 65 1.00 0.68 -7.75
N LEU A 66 1.63 1.36 -8.69
CA LEU A 66 1.48 1.12 -10.12
C LEU A 66 2.80 0.63 -10.71
N GLN A 67 2.78 -0.59 -11.24
CA GLN A 67 3.89 -1.19 -11.96
C GLN A 67 3.65 -1.06 -13.46
N TYR A 68 4.68 -0.65 -14.20
CA TYR A 68 4.69 -0.55 -15.66
C TYR A 68 5.55 -1.66 -16.23
N LYS A 69 4.99 -2.48 -17.12
CA LYS A 69 5.68 -3.60 -17.76
C LYS A 69 5.76 -3.46 -19.27
N GLY A 70 6.86 -3.95 -19.84
CA GLY A 70 7.03 -4.06 -21.27
C GLY A 70 6.98 -2.71 -21.98
N GLN A 71 7.96 -1.84 -21.74
CA GLN A 71 8.08 -0.57 -22.47
C GLN A 71 8.20 -0.84 -23.98
N LYS A 72 7.37 -0.18 -24.77
CA LYS A 72 7.39 -0.22 -26.22
C LYS A 72 8.37 0.82 -26.77
N PHE A 73 8.68 0.72 -28.06
CA PHE A 73 9.59 1.65 -28.73
C PHE A 73 9.09 3.10 -28.72
N ASP A 74 7.77 3.31 -28.71
CA ASP A 74 7.11 4.62 -28.63
C ASP A 74 7.07 5.20 -27.19
N GLY A 75 7.72 4.55 -26.23
CA GLY A 75 7.72 4.95 -24.82
C GLY A 75 6.49 4.53 -24.04
N THR A 76 5.47 3.96 -24.67
CA THR A 76 4.29 3.43 -23.98
C THR A 76 4.58 2.08 -23.32
N PHE A 77 3.69 1.62 -22.44
CA PHE A 77 3.83 0.34 -21.74
C PHE A 77 2.76 -0.65 -22.21
N ARG A 78 3.15 -1.92 -22.34
CA ARG A 78 2.23 -3.01 -22.73
C ARG A 78 1.22 -3.30 -21.64
N GLU A 79 1.64 -3.23 -20.39
CA GLU A 79 0.81 -3.56 -19.24
C GLU A 79 1.06 -2.59 -18.09
N LYS A 80 -0.02 -2.17 -17.46
CA LYS A 80 -0.02 -1.42 -16.20
C LYS A 80 -0.72 -2.26 -15.14
N LEU A 81 -0.05 -2.54 -14.04
CA LEU A 81 -0.55 -3.38 -12.96
C LEU A 81 -0.74 -2.57 -11.68
N VAL A 82 -1.95 -2.62 -11.14
CA VAL A 82 -2.30 -1.96 -9.88
C VAL A 82 -2.18 -2.96 -8.73
N TYR A 83 -1.39 -2.59 -7.74
CA TYR A 83 -1.23 -3.29 -6.47
C TYR A 83 -1.92 -2.47 -5.39
N VAL A 84 -2.75 -3.11 -4.58
CA VAL A 84 -3.41 -2.51 -3.41
C VAL A 84 -2.95 -3.27 -2.18
N VAL A 85 -2.55 -2.56 -1.14
CA VAL A 85 -2.17 -3.12 0.15
C VAL A 85 -2.98 -2.42 1.23
N GLU A 86 -3.73 -3.19 2.00
CA GLU A 86 -4.52 -2.73 3.15
C GLU A 86 -3.81 -3.06 4.45
N ALA A 87 -3.56 -2.08 5.27
CA ALA A 87 -2.95 -2.24 6.58
C ALA A 87 -4.02 -2.61 7.61
N LYS A 88 -3.76 -3.65 8.40
CA LYS A 88 -4.64 -4.14 9.45
C LYS A 88 -3.86 -4.30 10.74
N ALA A 89 -4.00 -3.32 11.64
CA ALA A 89 -3.24 -3.27 12.89
C ALA A 89 -3.85 -4.12 14.00
N SER A 90 -5.12 -4.56 13.87
CA SER A 90 -5.82 -5.39 14.85
C SER A 90 -6.77 -6.39 14.19
N LYS A 91 -7.16 -7.46 14.91
CA LYS A 91 -8.18 -8.40 14.45
C LYS A 91 -9.52 -7.71 14.18
N GLN A 92 -9.91 -6.74 15.01
CA GLN A 92 -11.13 -5.97 14.80
C GLN A 92 -11.09 -5.15 13.52
N ASP A 93 -9.97 -4.50 13.23
CA ASP A 93 -9.77 -3.75 11.98
C ASP A 93 -9.82 -4.68 10.76
N TYR A 94 -9.25 -5.87 10.86
CA TYR A 94 -9.36 -6.89 9.80
C TYR A 94 -10.81 -7.34 9.56
N MET A 95 -11.59 -7.57 10.63
CA MET A 95 -13.00 -7.99 10.55
C MET A 95 -13.91 -6.92 9.92
N ASN A 96 -13.53 -5.65 9.98
CA ASN A 96 -14.21 -4.56 9.28
C ASN A 96 -14.08 -4.62 7.74
N GLY A 97 -13.31 -5.59 7.24
CA GLY A 97 -13.09 -5.79 5.81
C GLY A 97 -11.92 -4.98 5.25
N PHE A 98 -11.65 -5.17 3.96
CA PHE A 98 -10.56 -4.51 3.25
C PHE A 98 -10.88 -4.32 1.77
N ASN A 99 -10.14 -3.41 1.14
CA ASN A 99 -10.32 -3.06 -0.26
C ASN A 99 -9.69 -4.11 -1.18
N VAL A 100 -10.41 -4.52 -2.22
CA VAL A 100 -9.96 -5.50 -3.22
C VAL A 100 -10.06 -4.94 -4.65
N SER A 101 -9.67 -3.71 -4.84
CA SER A 101 -9.82 -2.94 -6.07
C SER A 101 -8.62 -2.97 -7.00
N GLY A 102 -7.52 -3.64 -6.66
CA GLY A 102 -6.33 -3.79 -7.50
C GLY A 102 -6.36 -5.04 -8.39
N HIS A 103 -5.42 -5.11 -9.35
CA HIS A 103 -5.09 -6.38 -10.01
C HIS A 103 -4.55 -7.39 -8.99
N TYR A 104 -3.75 -6.90 -8.06
CA TYR A 104 -3.17 -7.67 -6.96
C TYR A 104 -3.52 -6.97 -5.65
N ASN A 105 -4.17 -7.70 -4.75
CA ASN A 105 -4.64 -7.16 -3.48
C ASN A 105 -3.98 -7.89 -2.32
N PHE A 106 -3.45 -7.13 -1.39
CA PHE A 106 -2.73 -7.63 -0.23
C PHE A 106 -3.33 -7.07 1.06
N VAL A 107 -3.19 -7.85 2.11
CA VAL A 107 -3.32 -7.39 3.48
C VAL A 107 -1.93 -7.42 4.11
N ILE A 108 -1.56 -6.38 4.85
CA ILE A 108 -0.34 -6.29 5.62
C ILE A 108 -0.69 -6.17 7.11
N THR A 109 -0.12 -7.02 7.94
CA THR A 109 -0.44 -7.14 9.37
C THR A 109 0.82 -7.20 10.23
N PRO A 110 0.72 -6.88 11.52
CA PRO A 110 1.73 -7.32 12.48
C PRO A 110 1.87 -8.84 12.43
N LYS A 111 3.07 -9.32 12.77
CA LYS A 111 3.36 -10.74 12.90
C LYS A 111 2.41 -11.40 13.90
N ASP A 112 1.98 -12.63 13.60
CA ASP A 112 1.11 -13.47 14.43
C ASP A 112 -0.28 -12.85 14.75
N LEU A 113 -0.70 -11.82 14.00
CA LEU A 113 -2.02 -11.21 14.22
C LEU A 113 -3.17 -12.08 13.71
N LEU A 114 -3.00 -12.70 12.54
CA LEU A 114 -4.02 -13.51 11.87
C LEU A 114 -3.56 -14.96 11.75
N GLU A 115 -4.50 -15.87 11.60
CA GLU A 115 -4.26 -17.29 11.33
C GLU A 115 -4.36 -17.59 9.82
N GLU A 116 -5.28 -16.88 9.15
CA GLU A 116 -5.52 -17.04 7.71
C GLU A 116 -6.05 -15.77 7.05
N VAL A 117 -5.91 -15.72 5.74
CA VAL A 117 -6.45 -14.67 4.87
C VAL A 117 -7.18 -15.32 3.69
N PRO A 118 -8.25 -14.71 3.13
CA PRO A 118 -9.02 -15.30 2.03
C PRO A 118 -8.14 -15.68 0.84
N LYS A 119 -8.47 -16.82 0.22
CA LYS A 119 -7.75 -17.32 -0.95
C LYS A 119 -7.71 -16.27 -2.07
N GLY A 120 -6.54 -16.06 -2.66
CA GLY A 120 -6.33 -15.11 -3.74
C GLY A 120 -5.95 -13.70 -3.28
N ILE A 121 -6.04 -13.40 -1.99
CA ILE A 121 -5.48 -12.19 -1.37
C ILE A 121 -4.06 -12.52 -0.92
N GLY A 122 -3.10 -11.65 -1.21
CA GLY A 122 -1.74 -11.79 -0.69
C GLY A 122 -1.69 -11.39 0.78
N TRP A 123 -0.82 -12.04 1.55
CA TRP A 123 -0.63 -11.71 2.95
C TRP A 123 0.83 -11.43 3.25
N LEU A 124 1.06 -10.28 3.86
CA LEU A 124 2.36 -9.82 4.34
C LEU A 124 2.30 -9.70 5.86
N GLU A 125 3.22 -10.33 6.55
CA GLU A 125 3.44 -10.13 7.97
C GLU A 125 4.65 -9.25 8.20
N VAL A 126 4.59 -8.42 9.25
CA VAL A 126 5.64 -7.48 9.62
C VAL A 126 6.01 -7.67 11.10
N ASP A 127 7.27 -7.94 11.34
CA ASP A 127 7.85 -7.93 12.68
C ASP A 127 8.06 -6.47 13.13
N LEU A 128 7.03 -5.90 13.77
CA LEU A 128 7.06 -4.52 14.26
C LEU A 128 8.07 -4.33 15.41
N ASP A 129 8.29 -5.36 16.22
CA ASP A 129 9.27 -5.30 17.31
C ASP A 129 10.70 -5.33 16.77
N GLY A 130 10.94 -6.15 15.74
CA GLY A 130 12.19 -6.13 15.01
C GLY A 130 12.49 -4.75 14.41
N LEU A 131 11.49 -4.09 13.81
CA LEU A 131 11.62 -2.72 13.29
C LEU A 131 11.94 -1.71 14.41
N LYS A 132 11.27 -1.78 15.56
CA LYS A 132 11.55 -0.91 16.73
C LYS A 132 12.98 -1.11 17.23
N ASN A 133 13.51 -2.33 17.15
CA ASN A 133 14.87 -2.68 17.56
C ASN A 133 15.92 -2.42 16.47
N GLY A 134 15.55 -1.76 15.36
CA GLY A 134 16.47 -1.32 14.32
C GLY A 134 16.83 -2.39 13.28
N MET A 135 16.09 -3.49 13.19
CA MET A 135 16.22 -4.44 12.08
C MET A 135 15.89 -3.77 10.75
N LYS A 136 16.45 -4.28 9.67
CA LYS A 136 16.13 -3.77 8.33
C LYS A 136 14.71 -4.17 7.93
N ILE A 137 14.05 -3.29 7.17
CA ILE A 137 12.67 -3.52 6.72
C ILE A 137 12.54 -4.85 5.97
N ASP A 138 13.48 -5.18 5.08
CA ASP A 138 13.46 -6.44 4.32
C ASP A 138 13.53 -7.70 5.20
N GLU A 139 14.18 -7.59 6.35
CA GLU A 139 14.31 -8.68 7.32
C GLU A 139 13.04 -8.84 8.18
N CYS A 140 12.22 -7.79 8.24
CA CYS A 140 10.99 -7.75 9.03
C CYS A 140 9.73 -8.10 8.23
N ILE A 141 9.80 -8.26 6.91
CA ILE A 141 8.64 -8.54 6.07
C ILE A 141 8.66 -9.98 5.60
N GLU A 142 7.61 -10.73 5.87
CA GLU A 142 7.40 -12.06 5.33
C GLU A 142 6.12 -12.11 4.48
N GLN A 143 6.21 -12.66 3.27
CA GLN A 143 5.01 -12.95 2.48
C GLN A 143 4.49 -14.36 2.81
N LYS A 144 3.44 -14.43 3.62
CA LYS A 144 2.81 -15.69 4.09
C LYS A 144 1.92 -16.34 3.02
N GLN A 145 1.23 -15.54 2.23
CA GLN A 145 0.32 -16.03 1.19
C GLN A 145 0.56 -15.34 -0.14
N ARG A 146 0.54 -16.15 -1.23
CA ARG A 146 0.60 -15.63 -2.60
C ARG A 146 -0.73 -15.01 -3.01
N VAL A 147 -0.64 -13.98 -3.86
CA VAL A 147 -1.78 -13.28 -4.42
C VAL A 147 -2.14 -13.84 -5.80
N SER A 148 -3.43 -13.80 -6.15
CA SER A 148 -3.90 -14.06 -7.51
C SER A 148 -4.22 -12.76 -8.24
N LYS A 149 -3.93 -12.73 -9.56
CA LYS A 149 -4.30 -11.60 -10.42
C LYS A 149 -5.82 -11.57 -10.61
N ARG A 150 -6.39 -10.37 -10.59
CA ARG A 150 -7.82 -10.10 -10.85
C ARG A 150 -7.95 -9.11 -12.00
N GLU A 151 -9.08 -9.17 -12.69
CA GLU A 151 -9.45 -8.15 -13.66
C GLU A 151 -9.95 -6.88 -12.96
N LEU A 152 -9.60 -5.72 -13.54
CA LEU A 152 -10.10 -4.44 -13.04
C LEU A 152 -11.41 -4.08 -13.72
N GLY A 153 -12.42 -3.74 -12.91
CA GLY A 153 -13.71 -3.24 -13.39
C GLY A 153 -13.73 -1.73 -13.72
N TYR A 154 -12.55 -1.06 -13.81
CA TYR A 154 -12.47 0.40 -14.00
C TYR A 154 -11.18 0.85 -14.70
N SER A 155 -11.14 2.13 -15.10
CA SER A 155 -10.01 2.69 -15.85
C SER A 155 -8.76 2.91 -14.99
N ILE A 156 -7.65 2.33 -15.40
CA ILE A 156 -6.33 2.50 -14.77
C ILE A 156 -5.88 3.97 -14.77
N HIS A 157 -6.20 4.74 -15.81
CA HIS A 157 -5.81 6.15 -15.91
C HIS A 157 -6.33 7.00 -14.75
N LYS A 158 -7.52 6.66 -14.23
CA LYS A 158 -8.09 7.38 -13.09
C LYS A 158 -7.30 7.10 -11.81
N ILE A 159 -6.90 5.85 -11.60
CA ILE A 159 -6.06 5.46 -10.46
C ILE A 159 -4.69 6.11 -10.59
N GLU A 160 -4.04 5.98 -11.74
CA GLU A 160 -2.74 6.59 -12.02
C GLU A 160 -2.73 8.07 -11.65
N ARG A 161 -3.77 8.81 -12.06
CA ARG A 161 -3.94 10.22 -11.70
C ARG A 161 -4.13 10.43 -10.19
N ASN A 162 -4.92 9.57 -9.52
CA ASN A 162 -5.16 9.68 -8.09
C ASN A 162 -3.89 9.39 -7.27
N ILE A 163 -3.13 8.36 -7.66
CA ILE A 163 -1.83 8.06 -7.04
C ILE A 163 -0.86 9.24 -7.25
N GLY A 164 -0.76 9.75 -8.49
CA GLY A 164 0.12 10.87 -8.81
C GLY A 164 -0.18 12.12 -7.96
N ARG A 165 -1.46 12.50 -7.85
CA ARG A 165 -1.88 13.63 -7.01
C ARG A 165 -1.56 13.40 -5.54
N ARG A 166 -1.76 12.20 -5.04
CA ARG A 166 -1.49 11.87 -3.65
C ARG A 166 0.01 11.84 -3.36
N ALA A 167 0.81 11.21 -4.21
CA ALA A 167 2.26 11.19 -4.09
C ALA A 167 2.88 12.60 -4.13
N THR A 168 2.36 13.49 -5.00
CA THR A 168 2.79 14.89 -5.02
C THR A 168 2.46 15.59 -3.71
N ASN A 169 1.26 15.39 -3.16
CA ASN A 169 0.88 15.99 -1.88
C ASN A 169 1.77 15.47 -0.74
N GLU A 170 2.04 14.16 -0.68
CA GLU A 170 2.94 13.57 0.31
C GLU A 170 4.33 14.21 0.22
N ALA A 171 4.91 14.30 -0.97
CA ALA A 171 6.24 14.91 -1.19
C ALA A 171 6.28 16.40 -0.76
N LEU A 172 5.21 17.16 -1.03
CA LEU A 172 5.12 18.57 -0.61
C LEU A 172 5.00 18.71 0.91
N PHE A 173 4.29 17.81 1.58
CA PHE A 173 4.21 17.81 3.04
C PHE A 173 5.56 17.43 3.68
N ASP A 174 6.20 16.38 3.16
CA ASP A 174 7.49 15.91 3.67
C ASP A 174 8.62 16.94 3.46
N SER A 175 8.53 17.75 2.41
CA SER A 175 9.47 18.86 2.15
C SER A 175 9.31 20.05 3.12
N GLY A 176 8.24 20.07 3.94
CA GLY A 176 7.96 21.14 4.88
C GLY A 176 7.54 22.48 4.25
N ILE A 177 7.30 22.52 2.93
CA ILE A 177 6.86 23.73 2.20
C ILE A 177 5.47 24.19 2.66
N PHE A 178 4.63 23.28 3.13
CA PHE A 178 3.30 23.55 3.67
C PHE A 178 3.20 23.22 5.16
N LYS A 179 4.08 23.80 5.99
CA LYS A 179 3.81 23.85 7.43
C LYS A 179 2.67 24.84 7.65
N LYS A 180 1.51 24.33 8.08
CA LYS A 180 0.47 25.17 8.67
C LYS A 180 0.86 25.62 10.06
#